data_52af5f61bb18f33be75cacaccddec336
#
_entry.id   52af5f61bb18f33be75cacaccddec336
#
_cell.length_a   1.000
_cell.length_b   1.000
_cell.length_c   1.000
_cell.angle_alpha   90.00
_cell.angle_beta   90.00
_cell.angle_gamma   90.00
#
_symmetry.space_group_name_H-M   'P 1'
#
loop_
_entity.id
_entity.type
_entity.pdbx_description
1 polymer ?
#
loop_
_entity_poly.entity_id
_entity_poly.type
_entity_poly.pdbx_seq_one_letter_code
_entity_poly.pdbx_strand_id
1 'polypeptide(L)'
;MSISSIGVQPPAYDRRDDRPPEAPVLIGVRPDEVIDGAVAAHARLLAHASASVGGPGDAARPSLLPGWTVGHVLTHLARNADSHAYLLVEAAGGRIGDQYPGGIEQRAGDIGAGAGRSIGDIVDDLRASCARLEAGWAIAPPEVWEHGRARAGGGAVEMAVHELPFRRWREVEVHHADLGLPGFGPDDWSSGYIRRELDRQLMAWRASQPMGMGGLPAAANSLAPARRLAWLLGRIEVAGLANPGLMG
;
A
#
# COMPACT_ATOMS: atom_id res chain seq x y z
N MET A 1 -49.73 -43.49 49.84
CA MET A 1 -48.83 -44.00 48.81
C MET A 1 -48.12 -42.80 48.22
N SER A 2 -46.87 -42.54 48.68
CA SER A 2 -46.03 -41.41 48.22
C SER A 2 -45.16 -41.94 47.08
N ILE A 3 -45.19 -41.24 45.94
CA ILE A 3 -44.35 -41.51 44.79
C ILE A 3 -43.12 -40.55 44.91
N SER A 4 -41.93 -41.14 45.20
CA SER A 4 -40.66 -40.44 45.16
C SER A 4 -40.29 -40.12 43.72
N SER A 5 -40.13 -38.82 43.39
CA SER A 5 -39.57 -38.36 42.11
C SER A 5 -38.02 -38.43 42.17
N ILE A 6 -37.45 -39.29 41.37
CA ILE A 6 -36.00 -39.38 41.17
C ILE A 6 -35.60 -38.20 40.26
N GLY A 7 -34.96 -37.19 40.81
CA GLY A 7 -34.35 -36.10 40.05
C GLY A 7 -33.07 -36.57 39.35
N VAL A 8 -33.10 -36.63 38.02
CA VAL A 8 -31.90 -36.81 37.19
C VAL A 8 -31.25 -35.44 37.02
N GLN A 9 -30.09 -35.22 37.63
CA GLN A 9 -29.27 -34.05 37.37
C GLN A 9 -28.64 -34.19 35.97
N PRO A 10 -28.70 -33.15 35.14
CA PRO A 10 -27.96 -33.15 33.87
C PRO A 10 -26.43 -33.14 34.15
N PRO A 11 -25.62 -33.72 33.27
CA PRO A 11 -24.17 -33.73 33.42
C PRO A 11 -23.61 -32.31 33.42
N ALA A 12 -22.67 -32.06 34.34
CA ALA A 12 -21.96 -30.78 34.44
C ALA A 12 -21.21 -30.52 33.11
N TYR A 13 -21.59 -29.45 32.43
CA TYR A 13 -20.90 -28.98 31.24
C TYR A 13 -19.53 -28.43 31.64
N ASP A 14 -18.46 -29.10 31.21
CA ASP A 14 -17.07 -28.66 31.48
C ASP A 14 -16.73 -27.49 30.54
N ARG A 15 -16.77 -26.29 31.07
CA ARG A 15 -16.51 -25.03 30.31
C ARG A 15 -15.04 -24.81 29.94
N ARG A 16 -14.22 -25.85 29.89
CA ARG A 16 -12.77 -25.67 29.66
C ARG A 16 -12.34 -25.65 28.19
N ASP A 17 -13.26 -25.80 27.25
CA ASP A 17 -12.90 -25.94 25.82
C ASP A 17 -13.63 -24.98 24.86
N ASP A 18 -14.25 -23.92 25.36
CA ASP A 18 -14.89 -22.86 24.54
C ASP A 18 -13.92 -21.74 24.13
N ARG A 19 -12.62 -22.00 24.08
CA ARG A 19 -11.71 -21.09 23.41
C ARG A 19 -11.91 -21.29 21.90
N PRO A 20 -12.35 -20.23 21.13
CA PRO A 20 -12.41 -20.34 19.68
C PRO A 20 -11.03 -20.80 19.19
N PRO A 21 -10.96 -21.67 18.16
CA PRO A 21 -9.68 -22.08 17.59
C PRO A 21 -8.88 -20.82 17.29
N GLU A 22 -7.66 -20.77 17.85
CA GLU A 22 -6.74 -19.68 17.49
C GLU A 22 -6.71 -19.61 15.97
N ALA A 23 -7.04 -18.42 15.43
CA ALA A 23 -6.92 -18.20 14.02
C ALA A 23 -5.51 -18.64 13.60
N PRO A 24 -5.35 -19.39 12.49
CA PRO A 24 -4.05 -19.86 12.07
C PRO A 24 -3.12 -18.65 12.02
N VAL A 25 -2.04 -18.70 12.80
CA VAL A 25 -0.97 -17.72 12.71
C VAL A 25 -0.47 -17.86 11.29
N LEU A 26 -0.83 -16.91 10.42
CA LEU A 26 -0.28 -16.84 9.08
C LEU A 26 1.20 -16.54 9.27
N ILE A 27 2.02 -17.58 9.22
CA ILE A 27 3.47 -17.46 9.20
C ILE A 27 3.79 -16.66 7.94
N GLY A 28 4.28 -15.44 8.12
CA GLY A 28 4.63 -14.58 6.99
C GLY A 28 5.78 -15.21 6.22
N VAL A 29 5.52 -15.56 4.97
CA VAL A 29 6.56 -16.00 4.04
C VAL A 29 7.04 -14.79 3.27
N ARG A 30 8.32 -14.75 2.89
CA ARG A 30 8.84 -13.70 2.01
C ARG A 30 7.99 -13.63 0.74
N PRO A 31 7.42 -12.48 0.41
CA PRO A 31 6.46 -12.37 -0.69
C PRO A 31 7.17 -12.11 -2.03
N ASP A 32 7.90 -13.10 -2.55
CA ASP A 32 8.79 -12.96 -3.71
C ASP A 32 8.08 -12.36 -4.94
N GLU A 33 6.91 -12.89 -5.33
CA GLU A 33 6.16 -12.34 -6.48
C GLU A 33 5.78 -10.86 -6.31
N VAL A 34 5.54 -10.44 -5.07
CA VAL A 34 5.17 -9.05 -4.76
C VAL A 34 6.41 -8.16 -4.80
N ILE A 35 7.53 -8.66 -4.27
CA ILE A 35 8.83 -7.99 -4.35
C ILE A 35 9.24 -7.80 -5.80
N ASP A 36 9.18 -8.86 -6.61
CA ASP A 36 9.49 -8.80 -8.05
C ASP A 36 8.60 -7.79 -8.78
N GLY A 37 7.32 -7.74 -8.45
CA GLY A 37 6.39 -6.74 -8.99
C GLY A 37 6.76 -5.31 -8.62
N ALA A 38 7.15 -5.08 -7.36
CA ALA A 38 7.58 -3.77 -6.89
C ALA A 38 8.91 -3.33 -7.53
N VAL A 39 9.88 -4.24 -7.65
CA VAL A 39 11.17 -3.99 -8.34
C VAL A 39 10.95 -3.65 -9.81
N ALA A 40 10.09 -4.40 -10.51
CA ALA A 40 9.72 -4.09 -11.89
C ALA A 40 9.03 -2.72 -12.02
N ALA A 41 8.18 -2.34 -11.06
CA ALA A 41 7.55 -1.01 -11.02
C ALA A 41 8.58 0.10 -10.78
N HIS A 42 9.56 -0.09 -9.87
CA HIS A 42 10.69 0.84 -9.69
C HIS A 42 11.46 1.06 -11.00
N ALA A 43 11.82 -0.02 -11.69
CA ALA A 43 12.57 0.06 -12.95
C ALA A 43 11.79 0.85 -14.01
N ARG A 44 10.48 0.60 -14.16
CA ARG A 44 9.62 1.33 -15.11
C ARG A 44 9.50 2.81 -14.75
N LEU A 45 9.25 3.13 -13.48
CA LEU A 45 9.17 4.51 -13.01
C LEU A 45 10.46 5.27 -13.28
N LEU A 46 11.61 4.71 -12.91
CA LEU A 46 12.92 5.34 -13.09
C LEU A 46 13.27 5.53 -14.57
N ALA A 47 12.99 4.54 -15.41
CA ALA A 47 13.20 4.64 -16.86
C ALA A 47 12.31 5.74 -17.48
N HIS A 48 11.02 5.75 -17.14
CA HIS A 48 10.06 6.73 -17.64
C HIS A 48 10.38 8.14 -17.15
N ALA A 49 10.65 8.32 -15.85
CA ALA A 49 11.03 9.62 -15.31
C ALA A 49 12.31 10.14 -15.98
N SER A 50 13.37 9.32 -16.07
CA SER A 50 14.64 9.73 -16.70
C SER A 50 14.48 10.10 -18.17
N ALA A 51 13.53 9.51 -18.89
CA ALA A 51 13.26 9.82 -20.29
C ALA A 51 12.35 11.06 -20.48
N SER A 52 11.49 11.36 -19.51
CA SER A 52 10.41 12.35 -19.64
C SER A 52 10.73 13.69 -18.98
N VAL A 53 11.76 13.74 -18.11
CA VAL A 53 12.19 14.95 -17.41
C VAL A 53 13.70 15.11 -17.51
N GLY A 54 14.18 16.34 -17.67
CA GLY A 54 15.61 16.63 -17.80
C GLY A 54 15.88 18.12 -17.95
N GLY A 55 14.83 18.92 -18.12
CA GLY A 55 14.93 20.36 -18.31
C GLY A 55 14.87 21.17 -17.00
N PRO A 56 15.44 22.37 -16.99
CA PRO A 56 15.22 23.32 -15.91
C PRO A 56 13.71 23.59 -15.75
N GLY A 57 13.20 23.42 -14.53
CA GLY A 57 11.78 23.66 -14.23
C GLY A 57 10.89 22.43 -14.29
N ASP A 58 11.36 21.28 -14.76
CA ASP A 58 10.53 20.06 -14.79
C ASP A 58 10.06 19.61 -13.42
N ALA A 59 10.87 19.82 -12.38
CA ALA A 59 10.46 19.55 -10.99
C ALA A 59 9.23 20.39 -10.56
N ALA A 60 9.10 21.61 -11.10
CA ALA A 60 8.01 22.53 -10.78
C ALA A 60 6.74 22.30 -11.62
N ARG A 61 6.79 21.41 -12.61
CA ARG A 61 5.59 21.09 -13.43
C ARG A 61 4.49 20.54 -12.51
N PRO A 62 3.22 20.98 -12.70
CA PRO A 62 2.09 20.40 -11.97
C PRO A 62 1.99 18.89 -12.21
N SER A 63 1.73 18.14 -11.16
CA SER A 63 1.31 16.74 -11.24
C SER A 63 -0.22 16.64 -11.31
N LEU A 64 -0.77 15.44 -11.37
CA LEU A 64 -2.22 15.23 -11.28
C LEU A 64 -2.75 15.36 -9.84
N LEU A 65 -1.86 15.42 -8.84
CA LEU A 65 -2.26 15.61 -7.45
C LEU A 65 -2.41 17.11 -7.16
N PRO A 66 -3.57 17.55 -6.61
CA PRO A 66 -3.79 18.95 -6.27
C PRO A 66 -2.70 19.52 -5.35
N GLY A 67 -2.09 20.62 -5.75
CA GLY A 67 -1.05 21.31 -4.99
C GLY A 67 0.34 20.65 -5.04
N TRP A 68 0.50 19.53 -5.74
CA TRP A 68 1.78 18.85 -5.90
C TRP A 68 2.35 19.01 -7.30
N THR A 69 3.67 19.12 -7.35
CA THR A 69 4.44 19.11 -8.60
C THR A 69 5.06 17.74 -8.85
N VAL A 70 5.62 17.53 -10.02
CA VAL A 70 6.43 16.34 -10.36
C VAL A 70 7.54 16.13 -9.31
N GLY A 71 8.23 17.20 -8.89
CA GLY A 71 9.24 17.14 -7.84
C GLY A 71 8.69 16.64 -6.50
N HIS A 72 7.49 17.06 -6.11
CA HIS A 72 6.84 16.57 -4.89
C HIS A 72 6.55 15.08 -4.96
N VAL A 73 5.99 14.60 -6.07
CA VAL A 73 5.64 13.17 -6.25
C VAL A 73 6.90 12.30 -6.24
N LEU A 74 7.94 12.67 -6.98
CA LEU A 74 9.19 11.91 -7.02
C LEU A 74 9.91 11.92 -5.66
N THR A 75 9.95 13.07 -4.98
CA THR A 75 10.53 13.16 -3.63
C THR A 75 9.72 12.32 -2.63
N HIS A 76 8.39 12.36 -2.71
CA HIS A 76 7.55 11.49 -1.89
C HIS A 76 7.89 10.02 -2.10
N LEU A 77 8.02 9.57 -3.34
CA LEU A 77 8.37 8.19 -3.66
C LEU A 77 9.77 7.80 -3.15
N ALA A 78 10.74 8.71 -3.16
CA ALA A 78 12.04 8.49 -2.58
C ALA A 78 11.95 8.31 -1.04
N ARG A 79 11.32 9.26 -0.35
CA ARG A 79 11.14 9.19 1.12
C ARG A 79 10.30 7.98 1.57
N ASN A 80 9.31 7.59 0.76
CA ASN A 80 8.54 6.37 1.02
C ASN A 80 9.43 5.11 0.92
N ALA A 81 10.32 5.01 -0.07
CA ALA A 81 11.26 3.90 -0.15
C ALA A 81 12.21 3.85 1.07
N ASP A 82 12.76 5.00 1.47
CA ASP A 82 13.63 5.10 2.65
C ASP A 82 12.90 4.69 3.93
N SER A 83 11.63 5.10 4.08
CA SER A 83 10.83 4.75 5.24
C SER A 83 10.58 3.24 5.32
N HIS A 84 10.33 2.57 4.18
CA HIS A 84 10.17 1.12 4.14
C HIS A 84 11.49 0.38 4.44
N ALA A 85 12.63 0.89 3.95
CA ALA A 85 13.95 0.35 4.28
C ALA A 85 14.23 0.47 5.78
N TYR A 86 13.90 1.62 6.38
CA TYR A 86 14.00 1.82 7.83
C TYR A 86 13.16 0.81 8.61
N LEU A 87 11.89 0.57 8.21
CA LEU A 87 11.02 -0.41 8.88
C LEU A 87 11.60 -1.83 8.85
N LEU A 88 12.25 -2.22 7.75
CA LEU A 88 12.96 -3.51 7.67
C LEU A 88 14.11 -3.60 8.66
N VAL A 89 14.90 -2.54 8.80
CA VAL A 89 16.02 -2.48 9.76
C VAL A 89 15.50 -2.57 11.19
N GLU A 90 14.42 -1.86 11.53
CA GLU A 90 13.80 -1.93 12.86
C GLU A 90 13.30 -3.36 13.15
N ALA A 91 12.60 -3.97 12.21
CA ALA A 91 12.11 -5.33 12.37
C ALA A 91 13.24 -6.36 12.49
N ALA A 92 14.33 -6.20 11.73
CA ALA A 92 15.52 -7.05 11.86
C ALA A 92 16.20 -6.91 13.24
N GLY A 93 16.07 -5.73 13.86
CA GLY A 93 16.49 -5.48 15.23
C GLY A 93 15.47 -5.91 16.30
N GLY A 94 14.39 -6.60 15.93
CA GLY A 94 13.32 -7.02 16.86
C GLY A 94 12.47 -5.85 17.40
N ARG A 95 12.46 -4.71 16.72
CA ARG A 95 11.70 -3.52 17.11
C ARG A 95 10.53 -3.27 16.16
N ILE A 96 9.50 -2.62 16.66
CA ILE A 96 8.36 -2.16 15.84
C ILE A 96 8.61 -0.68 15.50
N GLY A 97 9.12 -0.43 14.30
CA GLY A 97 9.38 0.92 13.81
C GLY A 97 8.10 1.64 13.37
N ASP A 98 8.08 2.96 13.54
CA ASP A 98 7.08 3.84 12.95
C ASP A 98 7.58 4.34 11.60
N GLN A 99 6.77 4.25 10.54
CA GLN A 99 7.18 4.63 9.18
C GLN A 99 7.74 6.06 9.10
N TYR A 100 7.20 6.95 9.89
CA TYR A 100 7.65 8.34 9.98
C TYR A 100 7.89 8.71 11.44
N PRO A 101 9.09 8.43 12.00
CA PRO A 101 9.38 8.67 13.42
C PRO A 101 9.18 10.13 13.87
N GLY A 102 9.39 11.09 12.96
CA GLY A 102 9.16 12.52 13.21
C GLY A 102 7.74 12.99 12.91
N GLY A 103 6.82 12.06 12.59
CA GLY A 103 5.41 12.34 12.32
C GLY A 103 5.13 12.87 10.91
N ILE A 104 3.85 13.18 10.69
CA ILE A 104 3.35 13.61 9.37
C ILE A 104 3.90 14.99 8.97
N GLU A 105 4.11 15.87 9.94
CA GLU A 105 4.63 17.22 9.69
C GLU A 105 6.08 17.19 9.18
N GLN A 106 6.94 16.38 9.81
CA GLN A 106 8.30 16.18 9.31
C GLN A 106 8.28 15.57 7.91
N ARG A 107 7.47 14.53 7.68
CA ARG A 107 7.31 13.94 6.34
C ARG A 107 6.94 15.01 5.30
N ALA A 108 5.96 15.86 5.60
CA ALA A 108 5.53 16.91 4.69
C ALA A 108 6.64 17.93 4.43
N GLY A 109 7.38 18.31 5.48
CA GLY A 109 8.55 19.19 5.39
C GLY A 109 9.66 18.62 4.51
N ASP A 110 10.00 17.34 4.69
CA ASP A 110 11.03 16.63 3.91
C ASP A 110 10.65 16.55 2.42
N ILE A 111 9.38 16.29 2.12
CA ILE A 111 8.87 16.28 0.74
C ILE A 111 8.96 17.68 0.14
N GLY A 112 8.49 18.72 0.86
CA GLY A 112 8.51 20.09 0.38
C GLY A 112 9.94 20.61 0.14
N ALA A 113 10.86 20.35 1.07
CA ALA A 113 12.26 20.72 0.92
C ALA A 113 12.93 19.99 -0.26
N GLY A 114 12.61 18.72 -0.46
CA GLY A 114 13.17 17.92 -1.54
C GLY A 114 12.63 18.28 -2.92
N ALA A 115 11.37 18.70 -3.02
CA ALA A 115 10.67 18.96 -4.28
C ALA A 115 11.27 20.16 -5.07
N GLY A 116 11.94 21.08 -4.39
CA GLY A 116 12.55 22.26 -5.02
C GLY A 116 13.95 22.03 -5.59
N ARG A 117 14.53 20.83 -5.48
CA ARG A 117 15.85 20.48 -6.02
C ARG A 117 15.82 20.40 -7.55
N SER A 118 16.99 20.27 -8.17
CA SER A 118 17.04 19.95 -9.59
C SER A 118 16.37 18.61 -9.86
N ILE A 119 15.72 18.49 -11.03
CA ILE A 119 15.01 17.24 -11.36
C ILE A 119 15.97 16.05 -11.45
N GLY A 120 17.21 16.27 -11.89
CA GLY A 120 18.27 15.25 -11.92
C GLY A 120 18.58 14.74 -10.51
N ASP A 121 18.80 15.64 -9.55
CA ASP A 121 19.07 15.27 -8.15
C ASP A 121 17.90 14.50 -7.52
N ILE A 122 16.66 14.85 -7.87
CA ILE A 122 15.47 14.16 -7.36
C ILE A 122 15.39 12.73 -7.93
N VAL A 123 15.64 12.56 -9.22
CA VAL A 123 15.63 11.24 -9.87
C VAL A 123 16.75 10.35 -9.35
N ASP A 124 17.93 10.92 -9.13
CA ASP A 124 19.09 10.19 -8.56
C ASP A 124 18.84 9.78 -7.10
N ASP A 125 18.24 10.65 -6.31
CA ASP A 125 17.79 10.35 -4.94
C ASP A 125 16.75 9.22 -4.92
N LEU A 126 15.74 9.28 -5.80
CA LEU A 126 14.74 8.21 -5.94
C LEU A 126 15.40 6.88 -6.31
N ARG A 127 16.34 6.90 -7.26
CA ARG A 127 17.08 5.70 -7.68
C ARG A 127 17.86 5.09 -6.50
N ALA A 128 18.56 5.93 -5.76
CA ALA A 128 19.32 5.49 -4.58
C ALA A 128 18.41 4.93 -3.48
N SER A 129 17.25 5.56 -3.24
CA SER A 129 16.27 5.10 -2.24
C SER A 129 15.64 3.75 -2.63
N CYS A 130 15.27 3.57 -3.91
CA CYS A 130 14.79 2.29 -4.42
C CYS A 130 15.84 1.19 -4.26
N ALA A 131 17.09 1.47 -4.64
CA ALA A 131 18.18 0.49 -4.54
C ALA A 131 18.45 0.08 -3.07
N ARG A 132 18.38 1.02 -2.12
CA ARG A 132 18.53 0.70 -0.69
C ARG A 132 17.42 -0.24 -0.21
N LEU A 133 16.17 0.04 -0.60
CA LEU A 133 15.03 -0.79 -0.21
C LEU A 133 15.13 -2.20 -0.82
N GLU A 134 15.45 -2.29 -2.10
CA GLU A 134 15.64 -3.57 -2.81
C GLU A 134 16.76 -4.40 -2.18
N ALA A 135 17.89 -3.77 -1.84
CA ALA A 135 18.96 -4.43 -1.11
C ALA A 135 18.50 -4.92 0.27
N GLY A 136 17.69 -4.12 0.98
CA GLY A 136 17.08 -4.51 2.25
C GLY A 136 16.19 -5.75 2.09
N TRP A 137 15.35 -5.81 1.06
CA TRP A 137 14.53 -6.99 0.78
C TRP A 137 15.35 -8.23 0.45
N ALA A 138 16.48 -8.06 -0.26
CA ALA A 138 17.33 -9.17 -0.65
C ALA A 138 18.05 -9.84 0.54
N ILE A 139 18.40 -9.06 1.57
CA ILE A 139 19.18 -9.54 2.71
C ILE A 139 18.34 -9.77 3.98
N ALA A 140 17.06 -9.38 3.99
CA ALA A 140 16.21 -9.56 5.16
C ALA A 140 16.08 -11.05 5.50
N PRO A 141 16.41 -11.45 6.74
CA PRO A 141 16.38 -12.84 7.13
C PRO A 141 14.93 -13.36 7.23
N PRO A 142 14.71 -14.69 7.14
CA PRO A 142 13.37 -15.29 7.19
C PRO A 142 12.52 -14.83 8.37
N GLU A 143 13.11 -14.68 9.54
CA GLU A 143 12.43 -14.31 10.79
C GLU A 143 11.78 -12.91 10.69
N VAL A 144 12.36 -12.01 9.90
CA VAL A 144 11.78 -10.67 9.64
C VAL A 144 10.48 -10.80 8.83
N TRP A 145 10.45 -11.70 7.87
CA TRP A 145 9.26 -11.95 7.08
C TRP A 145 8.17 -12.69 7.86
N GLU A 146 8.58 -13.62 8.72
CA GLU A 146 7.68 -14.45 9.50
C GLU A 146 7.06 -13.71 10.68
N HIS A 147 7.86 -12.91 11.39
CA HIS A 147 7.47 -12.34 12.68
C HIS A 147 7.59 -10.82 12.75
N GLY A 148 8.26 -10.20 11.80
CA GLY A 148 8.49 -8.75 11.80
C GLY A 148 7.19 -7.96 11.80
N ARG A 149 7.16 -6.90 12.62
CA ARG A 149 6.04 -5.97 12.73
C ARG A 149 6.51 -4.55 12.47
N ALA A 150 5.62 -3.72 11.93
CA ALA A 150 5.86 -2.33 11.64
C ALA A 150 4.58 -1.52 11.80
N ARG A 151 4.69 -0.21 12.01
CA ARG A 151 3.56 0.72 11.95
C ARG A 151 3.73 1.60 10.71
N ALA A 152 2.79 1.48 9.77
CA ALA A 152 2.79 2.24 8.53
C ALA A 152 1.61 3.21 8.48
N GLY A 153 1.73 4.27 7.67
CA GLY A 153 0.63 5.20 7.39
C GLY A 153 0.22 6.10 8.55
N GLY A 154 1.15 6.52 9.40
CA GLY A 154 0.87 7.44 10.51
C GLY A 154 0.74 6.79 11.89
N GLY A 155 1.13 5.53 12.03
CA GLY A 155 1.48 4.93 13.33
C GLY A 155 0.34 4.30 14.13
N ALA A 156 -0.90 4.33 13.67
CA ALA A 156 -2.02 3.83 14.48
C ALA A 156 -2.21 2.30 14.44
N VAL A 157 -1.79 1.63 13.37
CA VAL A 157 -2.06 0.20 13.15
C VAL A 157 -0.77 -0.55 12.87
N GLU A 158 -0.53 -1.58 13.67
CA GLU A 158 0.54 -2.53 13.41
C GLU A 158 0.17 -3.47 12.26
N MET A 159 1.16 -3.78 11.46
CA MET A 159 1.04 -4.70 10.33
C MET A 159 2.25 -5.63 10.26
N ALA A 160 2.10 -6.73 9.56
CA ALA A 160 3.22 -7.63 9.29
C ALA A 160 4.18 -7.03 8.24
N VAL A 161 5.47 -7.23 8.43
CA VAL A 161 6.50 -6.71 7.51
C VAL A 161 6.33 -7.27 6.10
N HIS A 162 5.87 -8.52 5.94
CA HIS A 162 5.62 -9.12 4.62
C HIS A 162 4.54 -8.39 3.79
N GLU A 163 3.75 -7.49 4.39
CA GLU A 163 2.79 -6.65 3.68
C GLU A 163 3.42 -5.37 3.07
N LEU A 164 4.61 -4.96 3.56
CA LEU A 164 5.27 -3.73 3.11
C LEU A 164 5.58 -3.72 1.61
N PRO A 165 6.07 -4.82 0.99
CA PRO A 165 6.35 -4.82 -0.44
C PRO A 165 5.13 -4.53 -1.31
N PHE A 166 3.93 -5.02 -0.94
CA PHE A 166 2.72 -4.70 -1.69
C PHE A 166 2.29 -3.24 -1.49
N ARG A 167 2.43 -2.69 -0.29
CA ARG A 167 2.21 -1.26 -0.06
C ARG A 167 3.14 -0.40 -0.92
N ARG A 168 4.41 -0.79 -1.00
CA ARG A 168 5.38 -0.11 -1.87
C ARG A 168 5.01 -0.22 -3.35
N TRP A 169 4.61 -1.39 -3.81
CA TRP A 169 4.16 -1.59 -5.19
C TRP A 169 2.99 -0.67 -5.54
N ARG A 170 2.00 -0.56 -4.66
CA ARG A 170 0.89 0.38 -4.79
C ARG A 170 1.36 1.82 -4.90
N GLU A 171 2.20 2.29 -3.97
CA GLU A 171 2.74 3.65 -3.99
C GLU A 171 3.37 3.97 -5.35
N VAL A 172 4.17 3.06 -5.87
CA VAL A 172 4.86 3.25 -7.15
C VAL A 172 3.89 3.29 -8.32
N GLU A 173 3.01 2.30 -8.44
CA GLU A 173 2.06 2.26 -9.59
C GLU A 173 1.13 3.47 -9.60
N VAL A 174 0.54 3.82 -8.45
CA VAL A 174 -0.42 4.93 -8.37
C VAL A 174 0.27 6.26 -8.63
N HIS A 175 1.35 6.53 -7.93
CA HIS A 175 2.03 7.82 -8.04
C HIS A 175 2.86 7.96 -9.32
N HIS A 176 3.21 6.88 -10.00
CA HIS A 176 3.74 6.95 -11.36
C HIS A 176 2.71 7.55 -12.33
N ALA A 177 1.45 7.12 -12.24
CA ALA A 177 0.37 7.73 -13.01
C ALA A 177 0.09 9.18 -12.56
N ASP A 178 0.14 9.45 -11.24
CA ASP A 178 -0.08 10.78 -10.68
C ASP A 178 0.97 11.83 -11.11
N LEU A 179 2.14 11.41 -11.63
CA LEU A 179 3.11 12.33 -12.24
C LEU A 179 2.50 13.13 -13.41
N GLY A 180 1.50 12.60 -14.11
CA GLY A 180 0.89 13.24 -15.26
C GLY A 180 1.84 13.40 -16.45
N LEU A 181 2.91 12.61 -16.52
CA LEU A 181 3.86 12.59 -17.62
C LEU A 181 3.29 11.79 -18.79
N PRO A 182 3.47 12.26 -20.05
CA PRO A 182 3.01 11.52 -21.23
C PRO A 182 3.59 10.10 -21.30
N GLY A 183 2.79 9.13 -21.69
CA GLY A 183 3.24 7.73 -21.90
C GLY A 183 3.06 6.80 -20.72
N PHE A 184 2.50 7.27 -19.59
CA PHE A 184 2.10 6.40 -18.49
C PHE A 184 0.84 6.91 -17.79
N GLY A 185 -0.12 6.03 -17.60
CA GLY A 185 -1.38 6.28 -16.89
C GLY A 185 -1.96 5.01 -16.30
N PRO A 186 -3.19 5.05 -15.75
CA PRO A 186 -3.81 3.88 -15.14
C PRO A 186 -3.95 2.66 -16.04
N ASP A 187 -4.05 2.85 -17.34
CA ASP A 187 -4.14 1.77 -18.33
C ASP A 187 -2.80 1.02 -18.50
N ASP A 188 -1.69 1.61 -18.04
CA ASP A 188 -0.34 1.04 -18.09
C ASP A 188 0.08 0.34 -16.79
N TRP A 189 -0.76 0.34 -15.78
CA TRP A 189 -0.50 -0.41 -14.53
C TRP A 189 -0.31 -1.89 -14.81
N SER A 190 0.61 -2.53 -14.08
CA SER A 190 0.86 -3.96 -14.28
C SER A 190 -0.35 -4.81 -13.93
N SER A 191 -0.59 -5.85 -14.72
CA SER A 191 -1.74 -6.76 -14.53
C SER A 191 -1.70 -7.46 -13.16
N GLY A 192 -0.51 -7.74 -12.63
CA GLY A 192 -0.31 -8.32 -11.31
C GLY A 192 -0.76 -7.37 -10.19
N TYR A 193 -0.41 -6.08 -10.31
CA TYR A 193 -0.88 -5.04 -9.40
C TYR A 193 -2.39 -4.86 -9.48
N ILE A 194 -2.92 -4.66 -10.70
CA ILE A 194 -4.36 -4.45 -10.92
C ILE A 194 -5.17 -5.57 -10.26
N ARG A 195 -4.83 -6.83 -10.49
CA ARG A 195 -5.56 -7.97 -9.91
C ARG A 195 -5.58 -7.92 -8.38
N ARG A 196 -4.41 -7.76 -7.75
CA ARG A 196 -4.30 -7.77 -6.28
C ARG A 196 -4.97 -6.55 -5.64
N GLU A 197 -4.77 -5.37 -6.21
CA GLU A 197 -5.34 -4.15 -5.63
C GLU A 197 -6.85 -4.05 -5.90
N LEU A 198 -7.34 -4.50 -7.05
CA LEU A 198 -8.76 -4.49 -7.36
C LEU A 198 -9.55 -5.36 -6.35
N ASP A 199 -9.04 -6.53 -6.00
CA ASP A 199 -9.66 -7.39 -4.99
C ASP A 199 -9.74 -6.68 -3.62
N ARG A 200 -8.68 -5.99 -3.21
CA ARG A 200 -8.65 -5.21 -1.96
C ARG A 200 -9.66 -4.06 -2.00
N GLN A 201 -9.70 -3.31 -3.09
CA GLN A 201 -10.60 -2.16 -3.23
C GLN A 201 -12.07 -2.60 -3.34
N LEU A 202 -12.36 -3.75 -3.94
CA LEU A 202 -13.70 -4.33 -3.95
C LEU A 202 -14.16 -4.76 -2.56
N MET A 203 -13.26 -5.30 -1.73
CA MET A 203 -13.56 -5.61 -0.33
C MET A 203 -13.82 -4.33 0.46
N ALA A 204 -12.98 -3.30 0.31
CA ALA A 204 -13.17 -2.00 0.96
C ALA A 204 -14.49 -1.34 0.55
N TRP A 205 -14.81 -1.37 -0.75
CA TRP A 205 -16.09 -0.90 -1.27
C TRP A 205 -17.27 -1.60 -0.58
N ARG A 206 -17.26 -2.94 -0.56
CA ARG A 206 -18.35 -3.71 0.08
C ARG A 206 -18.49 -3.39 1.56
N ALA A 207 -17.38 -3.20 2.26
CA ALA A 207 -17.38 -2.85 3.68
C ALA A 207 -17.92 -1.43 3.95
N SER A 208 -17.81 -0.51 2.99
CA SER A 208 -18.32 0.86 3.09
C SER A 208 -19.80 1.01 2.75
N GLN A 209 -20.43 -0.03 2.17
CA GLN A 209 -21.83 0.04 1.75
C GLN A 209 -22.79 -0.45 2.84
N PRO A 210 -24.04 0.05 2.88
CA PRO A 210 -25.09 -0.51 3.73
C PRO A 210 -25.30 -2.01 3.46
N MET A 211 -25.71 -2.74 4.48
CA MET A 211 -25.97 -4.20 4.35
C MET A 211 -26.91 -4.48 3.17
N GLY A 212 -26.48 -5.42 2.31
CA GLY A 212 -27.23 -5.85 1.12
C GLY A 212 -26.97 -5.01 -0.14
N MET A 213 -26.18 -3.93 -0.08
CA MET A 213 -25.90 -3.02 -1.22
C MET A 213 -24.45 -3.09 -1.71
N GLY A 214 -23.72 -4.15 -1.38
CA GLY A 214 -22.27 -4.26 -1.64
C GLY A 214 -21.83 -4.46 -3.12
N GLY A 215 -22.76 -4.43 -4.07
CA GLY A 215 -22.43 -4.52 -5.50
C GLY A 215 -21.90 -3.19 -6.04
N LEU A 216 -20.96 -3.24 -7.00
CA LEU A 216 -20.58 -2.05 -7.75
C LEU A 216 -21.72 -1.59 -8.64
N PRO A 217 -21.85 -0.27 -8.91
CA PRO A 217 -22.74 0.23 -9.95
C PRO A 217 -22.48 -0.44 -11.31
N ALA A 218 -23.53 -0.64 -12.10
CA ALA A 218 -23.42 -1.32 -13.41
C ALA A 218 -22.38 -0.64 -14.33
N ALA A 219 -22.34 0.70 -14.36
CA ALA A 219 -21.37 1.45 -15.12
C ALA A 219 -19.92 1.17 -14.68
N ALA A 220 -19.66 0.99 -13.37
CA ALA A 220 -18.34 0.60 -12.87
C ALA A 220 -17.98 -0.85 -13.24
N ASN A 221 -18.96 -1.76 -13.21
CA ASN A 221 -18.76 -3.15 -13.60
C ASN A 221 -18.41 -3.32 -15.08
N SER A 222 -18.87 -2.42 -15.96
CA SER A 222 -18.58 -2.46 -17.39
C SER A 222 -17.19 -1.94 -17.75
N LEU A 223 -16.49 -1.29 -16.83
CA LEU A 223 -15.14 -0.79 -17.07
C LEU A 223 -14.13 -1.95 -17.15
N ALA A 224 -13.10 -1.78 -17.99
CA ALA A 224 -11.92 -2.63 -17.96
C ALA A 224 -11.28 -2.60 -16.55
N PRO A 225 -10.60 -3.69 -16.10
CA PRO A 225 -10.08 -3.80 -14.74
C PRO A 225 -9.21 -2.62 -14.29
N ALA A 226 -8.30 -2.13 -15.14
CA ALA A 226 -7.44 -0.99 -14.84
C ALA A 226 -8.27 0.29 -14.59
N ARG A 227 -9.22 0.59 -15.45
CA ARG A 227 -10.08 1.77 -15.33
C ARG A 227 -11.05 1.67 -14.16
N ARG A 228 -11.55 0.47 -13.86
CA ARG A 228 -12.35 0.22 -12.66
C ARG A 228 -11.54 0.48 -11.40
N LEU A 229 -10.30 -0.01 -11.35
CA LEU A 229 -9.39 0.26 -10.26
C LEU A 229 -9.10 1.76 -10.14
N ALA A 230 -8.79 2.43 -11.24
CA ALA A 230 -8.52 3.87 -11.26
C ALA A 230 -9.71 4.69 -10.74
N TRP A 231 -10.94 4.31 -11.07
CA TRP A 231 -12.13 4.93 -10.50
C TRP A 231 -12.24 4.67 -9.00
N LEU A 232 -12.05 3.43 -8.55
CA LEU A 232 -12.07 3.09 -7.11
C LEU A 232 -11.02 3.86 -6.31
N LEU A 233 -9.86 4.12 -6.90
CA LEU A 233 -8.79 4.92 -6.31
C LEU A 233 -8.97 6.44 -6.49
N GLY A 234 -10.06 6.89 -7.13
CA GLY A 234 -10.32 8.31 -7.38
C GLY A 234 -9.36 8.96 -8.36
N ARG A 235 -8.74 8.18 -9.26
CA ARG A 235 -7.76 8.68 -10.25
C ARG A 235 -8.37 8.98 -11.61
N ILE A 236 -9.62 8.58 -11.84
CA ILE A 236 -10.40 8.98 -13.02
C ILE A 236 -11.82 9.31 -12.61
N GLU A 237 -12.44 10.20 -13.36
CA GLU A 237 -13.87 10.44 -13.33
C GLU A 237 -14.58 9.55 -14.35
N VAL A 238 -15.75 9.05 -14.00
CA VAL A 238 -16.61 8.25 -14.87
C VAL A 238 -17.99 8.89 -14.90
N ALA A 239 -18.47 9.21 -16.08
CA ALA A 239 -19.77 9.86 -16.23
C ALA A 239 -20.88 9.03 -15.56
N GLY A 240 -21.69 9.70 -14.73
CA GLY A 240 -22.77 9.06 -13.99
C GLY A 240 -22.35 8.28 -12.74
N LEU A 241 -21.07 8.26 -12.38
CA LEU A 241 -20.58 7.68 -11.12
C LEU A 241 -20.03 8.75 -10.19
N ALA A 242 -20.43 8.68 -8.93
CA ALA A 242 -19.80 9.48 -7.88
C ALA A 242 -18.37 8.95 -7.60
N ASN A 243 -17.50 9.84 -7.11
CA ASN A 243 -16.19 9.41 -6.63
C ASN A 243 -16.38 8.46 -5.43
N PRO A 244 -15.75 7.27 -5.43
CA PRO A 244 -15.89 6.30 -4.35
C PRO A 244 -15.35 6.76 -3.00
N GLY A 245 -14.41 7.71 -2.99
CA GLY A 245 -13.80 8.24 -1.78
C GLY A 245 -12.98 7.22 -0.97
N LEU A 246 -12.56 6.12 -1.59
CA LEU A 246 -11.83 5.06 -0.90
C LEU A 246 -10.35 5.38 -0.66
N MET A 247 -9.82 6.39 -1.38
CA MET A 247 -8.51 6.98 -1.14
C MET A 247 -8.62 8.49 -1.35
N GLY A 248 -8.66 9.22 -0.25
CA GLY A 248 -8.51 10.67 -0.23
C GLY A 248 -7.05 11.05 -0.02
#